data_67261335a0b881b89ea5ceb4c5b92355
#
_entry.id   67261335a0b881b89ea5ceb4c5b92355
#
_cell.length_a   1.000
_cell.length_b   1.000
_cell.length_c   1.000
_cell.angle_alpha   90.00
_cell.angle_beta   90.00
_cell.angle_gamma   90.00
#
_symmetry.space_group_name_H-M   'P 1'
#
loop_
_entity.id
_entity.type
_entity.pdbx_description
1 polymer ?
#
loop_
_entity_poly.entity_id
_entity_poly.type
_entity_poly.pdbx_seq_one_letter_code
_entity_poly.pdbx_strand_id
1 'polypeptide(L)'
;RTKKFQKTNPILNTFIINQIEKSGAIFTQRPWLQVQYAHLRTGKDNTGDFIHQDPCDWAYLIYLSETNLSSGTKFYEQNEKWMNKDYDKESDDGAIESSFVRFKQNRIVIFDSLIPHMAWNNHGEDLSDGRLTINGFCDYI
;
A
#
# COMPACT_ATOMS: atom_id res chain seq x y z
N ARG A 1 13.37 3.82 0.69
CA ARG A 1 12.26 4.57 1.36
C ARG A 1 12.73 5.97 1.72
N THR A 2 11.86 6.95 1.57
CA THR A 2 12.11 8.32 2.04
C THR A 2 11.88 8.46 3.55
N LYS A 3 12.19 9.64 4.08
CA LYS A 3 11.72 10.05 5.41
C LYS A 3 10.19 10.24 5.40
N LYS A 4 9.57 10.22 6.57
CA LYS A 4 8.12 10.40 6.74
C LYS A 4 7.67 11.81 6.37
N PHE A 5 6.67 11.94 5.51
CA PHE A 5 6.26 13.22 4.92
C PHE A 5 5.52 14.16 5.87
N GLN A 6 4.80 13.65 6.86
CA GLN A 6 3.99 14.50 7.74
C GLN A 6 4.83 15.60 8.44
N LYS A 7 6.14 15.39 8.57
CA LYS A 7 7.07 16.37 9.15
C LYS A 7 7.86 17.17 8.11
N THR A 8 8.01 16.62 6.90
CA THR A 8 8.89 17.19 5.87
C THR A 8 8.13 17.94 4.79
N ASN A 9 6.85 17.62 4.57
CA ASN A 9 6.01 18.29 3.59
C ASN A 9 4.55 18.38 4.06
N PRO A 10 4.22 19.34 4.94
CA PRO A 10 2.89 19.48 5.50
C PRO A 10 1.83 19.85 4.45
N ILE A 11 2.19 20.54 3.37
CA ILE A 11 1.26 20.89 2.29
C ILE A 11 0.81 19.64 1.55
N LEU A 12 1.74 18.79 1.14
CA LEU A 12 1.43 17.52 0.48
C LEU A 12 0.61 16.62 1.42
N ASN A 13 0.99 16.57 2.68
CA ASN A 13 0.27 15.81 3.68
C ASN A 13 -1.20 16.24 3.79
N THR A 14 -1.45 17.54 3.94
CA THR A 14 -2.80 18.11 3.99
C THR A 14 -3.60 17.83 2.71
N PHE A 15 -2.96 17.96 1.55
CA PHE A 15 -3.60 17.64 0.29
C PHE A 15 -4.06 16.18 0.22
N ILE A 16 -3.19 15.24 0.59
CA ILE A 16 -3.51 13.80 0.60
C ILE A 16 -4.67 13.50 1.55
N ILE A 17 -4.61 14.02 2.78
CA ILE A 17 -5.69 13.86 3.77
C ILE A 17 -7.03 14.34 3.20
N ASN A 18 -7.05 15.54 2.62
CA ASN A 18 -8.27 16.10 2.03
C ASN A 18 -8.82 15.24 0.88
N GLN A 19 -7.97 14.64 0.05
CA GLN A 19 -8.44 13.75 -1.02
C GLN A 19 -9.01 12.44 -0.46
N ILE A 20 -8.40 11.88 0.56
CA ILE A 20 -8.90 10.68 1.24
C ILE A 20 -10.27 10.94 1.87
N GLU A 21 -10.43 12.03 2.62
CA GLU A 21 -11.69 12.40 3.23
C GLU A 21 -12.80 12.66 2.21
N LYS A 22 -12.47 13.38 1.13
CA LYS A 22 -13.40 13.65 0.02
C LYS A 22 -13.82 12.40 -0.74
N SER A 23 -13.00 11.36 -0.76
CA SER A 23 -13.34 10.11 -1.43
C SER A 23 -14.50 9.35 -0.77
N GLY A 24 -14.80 9.64 0.51
CA GLY A 24 -15.78 8.93 1.32
C GLY A 24 -15.34 7.49 1.68
N ALA A 25 -14.10 7.12 1.37
CA ALA A 25 -13.59 5.77 1.65
C ALA A 25 -13.41 5.51 3.15
N ILE A 26 -13.23 6.57 3.95
CA ILE A 26 -13.25 6.50 5.41
C ILE A 26 -14.63 6.94 5.87
N PHE A 27 -15.44 6.00 6.30
CA PHE A 27 -16.85 6.22 6.67
C PHE A 27 -17.05 6.68 8.11
N THR A 28 -16.03 7.18 8.74
CA THR A 28 -16.11 7.56 10.13
C THR A 28 -15.66 9.00 10.32
N GLN A 29 -16.39 9.74 11.14
CA GLN A 29 -15.96 11.04 11.67
C GLN A 29 -14.91 10.91 12.78
N ARG A 30 -14.46 9.71 13.03
CA ARG A 30 -13.46 9.39 14.03
C ARG A 30 -12.10 9.94 13.64
N PRO A 31 -11.42 10.68 14.50
CA PRO A 31 -10.07 11.18 14.24
C PRO A 31 -9.09 10.03 13.93
N TRP A 32 -8.12 10.32 13.10
CA TRP A 32 -7.11 9.35 12.70
C TRP A 32 -5.73 10.01 12.50
N LEU A 33 -4.70 9.22 12.65
CA LEU A 33 -3.31 9.59 12.42
C LEU A 33 -2.75 8.76 11.27
N GLN A 34 -1.74 9.31 10.59
CA GLN A 34 -1.03 8.59 9.54
C GLN A 34 0.48 8.69 9.67
N VAL A 35 1.14 7.66 9.18
CA VAL A 35 2.55 7.64 8.83
C VAL A 35 2.67 7.38 7.33
N GLN A 36 3.39 8.21 6.60
CA GLN A 36 3.54 8.03 5.16
C GLN A 36 4.98 8.27 4.69
N TYR A 37 5.37 7.57 3.64
CA TYR A 37 6.66 7.71 2.97
C TYR A 37 6.56 7.32 1.50
N ALA A 38 7.48 7.81 0.66
CA ALA A 38 7.63 7.30 -0.69
C ALA A 38 8.46 6.02 -0.70
N HIS A 39 8.06 5.07 -1.52
CA HIS A 39 8.70 3.77 -1.66
C HIS A 39 8.94 3.47 -3.14
N LEU A 40 10.20 3.35 -3.51
CA LEU A 40 10.61 2.83 -4.80
C LEU A 40 10.79 1.32 -4.72
N ARG A 41 10.19 0.60 -5.64
CA ARG A 41 10.44 -0.83 -5.91
C ARG A 41 10.87 -1.01 -7.35
N THR A 42 11.75 -1.95 -7.59
CA THR A 42 12.28 -2.31 -8.89
C THR A 42 12.07 -3.78 -9.18
N GLY A 43 12.41 -4.26 -10.37
CA GLY A 43 12.34 -5.67 -10.70
C GLY A 43 13.13 -6.58 -9.77
N LYS A 44 14.17 -6.05 -9.12
CA LYS A 44 14.97 -6.78 -8.12
C LYS A 44 14.19 -7.14 -6.85
N ASP A 45 13.16 -6.37 -6.52
CA ASP A 45 12.35 -6.59 -5.31
C ASP A 45 11.37 -7.76 -5.45
N ASN A 46 11.13 -8.27 -6.65
CA ASN A 46 10.20 -9.38 -6.88
C ASN A 46 10.59 -10.67 -6.14
N THR A 47 11.87 -10.91 -5.91
CA THR A 47 12.35 -12.10 -5.20
C THR A 47 12.24 -11.99 -3.68
N GLY A 48 12.05 -10.79 -3.16
CA GLY A 48 11.94 -10.50 -1.72
C GLY A 48 10.53 -10.16 -1.27
N ASP A 49 9.59 -10.02 -2.19
CA ASP A 49 8.21 -9.70 -1.86
C ASP A 49 7.46 -10.92 -1.29
N PHE A 50 6.55 -10.64 -0.39
CA PHE A 50 5.71 -11.64 0.26
C PHE A 50 4.34 -11.07 0.60
N ILE A 51 3.36 -11.96 0.75
CA ILE A 51 2.02 -11.60 1.20
C ILE A 51 2.11 -11.25 2.68
N HIS A 52 1.55 -10.10 3.07
CA HIS A 52 1.56 -9.60 4.44
C HIS A 52 0.30 -8.81 4.76
N GLN A 53 0.08 -8.59 6.03
CA GLN A 53 -0.86 -7.61 6.59
C GLN A 53 -0.05 -6.46 7.19
N ASP A 54 -0.65 -5.29 7.34
CA ASP A 54 0.00 -4.14 7.99
C ASP A 54 -0.49 -3.97 9.43
N PRO A 55 0.37 -3.53 10.37
CA PRO A 55 0.01 -3.35 11.77
C PRO A 55 -0.66 -1.98 12.02
N CYS A 56 -1.75 -1.70 11.33
CA CYS A 56 -2.52 -0.48 11.48
C CYS A 56 -4.00 -0.76 11.20
N ASP A 57 -4.88 0.22 11.38
CA ASP A 57 -6.31 0.02 11.13
C ASP A 57 -6.63 -0.05 9.65
N TRP A 58 -6.03 0.85 8.86
CA TRP A 58 -6.19 0.88 7.40
C TRP A 58 -4.96 1.49 6.72
N ALA A 59 -4.84 1.24 5.44
CA ALA A 59 -3.70 1.71 4.66
C ALA A 59 -4.14 2.31 3.32
N TYR A 60 -3.26 3.09 2.73
CA TYR A 60 -3.42 3.54 1.35
C TYR A 60 -2.12 3.51 0.57
N LEU A 61 -2.26 3.38 -0.73
CA LEU A 61 -1.18 3.48 -1.71
C LEU A 61 -1.56 4.55 -2.75
N ILE A 62 -0.61 5.40 -3.10
CA ILE A 62 -0.74 6.29 -4.26
C ILE A 62 0.31 5.88 -5.28
N TYR A 63 -0.12 5.53 -6.48
CA TYR A 63 0.78 5.17 -7.58
C TYR A 63 1.28 6.43 -8.28
N LEU A 64 2.59 6.67 -8.24
CA LEU A 64 3.18 7.91 -8.73
C LEU A 64 3.87 7.80 -10.08
N SER A 65 4.57 6.70 -10.35
CA SER A 65 5.27 6.51 -11.62
C SER A 65 4.31 6.22 -12.77
N GLU A 66 4.85 6.11 -13.97
CA GLU A 66 4.07 5.85 -15.18
C GLU A 66 3.22 4.58 -15.05
N THR A 67 2.08 4.60 -15.72
CA THR A 67 1.14 3.47 -15.75
C THR A 67 1.80 2.21 -16.31
N ASN A 68 1.71 1.12 -15.57
CA ASN A 68 2.08 -0.23 -16.01
C ASN A 68 1.00 -1.22 -15.56
N LEU A 69 0.08 -1.54 -16.45
CA LEU A 69 -1.09 -2.36 -16.13
C LEU A 69 -0.77 -3.84 -15.85
N SER A 70 0.45 -4.28 -16.11
CA SER A 70 0.92 -5.61 -15.70
C SER A 70 1.46 -5.66 -14.27
N SER A 71 1.72 -4.49 -13.69
CA SER A 71 2.10 -4.29 -12.29
C SER A 71 0.90 -3.86 -11.45
N GLY A 72 1.02 -3.94 -10.14
CA GLY A 72 -0.03 -3.46 -9.24
C GLY A 72 0.10 -3.96 -7.82
N THR A 73 -1.03 -4.10 -7.16
CA THR A 73 -1.14 -4.67 -5.81
C THR A 73 -2.18 -5.79 -5.84
N LYS A 74 -1.77 -6.97 -5.43
CA LYS A 74 -2.66 -8.11 -5.26
C LYS A 74 -3.17 -8.17 -3.83
N PHE A 75 -4.45 -8.47 -3.69
CA PHE A 75 -5.13 -8.71 -2.44
C PHE A 75 -5.60 -10.15 -2.36
N TYR A 76 -5.61 -10.70 -1.16
CA TYR A 76 -5.91 -12.10 -0.90
C TYR A 76 -7.03 -12.25 0.11
N GLU A 77 -7.72 -13.38 0.10
CA GLU A 77 -8.76 -13.66 1.07
C GLU A 77 -8.20 -13.73 2.48
N GLN A 78 -8.91 -13.09 3.41
CA GLN A 78 -8.70 -13.31 4.83
C GLN A 78 -9.27 -14.67 5.22
N ASN A 79 -8.41 -15.58 5.67
CA ASN A 79 -8.81 -16.87 6.20
C ASN A 79 -8.11 -17.12 7.55
N GLU A 80 -8.47 -18.19 8.25
CA GLU A 80 -7.92 -18.52 9.56
C GLU A 80 -6.38 -18.55 9.58
N LYS A 81 -5.76 -18.98 8.49
CA LYS A 81 -4.30 -18.99 8.33
C LYS A 81 -3.71 -17.59 8.43
N TRP A 82 -4.39 -16.56 7.93
CA TRP A 82 -3.92 -15.18 7.93
C TRP A 82 -4.28 -14.43 9.22
N MET A 83 -5.37 -14.77 9.86
CA MET A 83 -5.81 -14.12 11.10
C MET A 83 -4.89 -14.40 12.31
N ASN A 84 -4.10 -15.48 12.25
CA ASN A 84 -3.24 -15.94 13.34
C ASN A 84 -1.74 -15.83 13.02
N LYS A 85 -1.36 -15.13 11.96
CA LYS A 85 0.05 -14.99 11.59
C LYS A 85 0.74 -13.87 12.35
N ASP A 86 1.85 -14.23 12.97
CA ASP A 86 2.94 -13.29 13.19
C ASP A 86 3.56 -12.89 11.84
N TYR A 87 4.09 -11.69 11.77
CA TYR A 87 4.61 -10.99 10.59
C TYR A 87 5.72 -11.71 9.79
N ASP A 88 6.02 -12.94 10.07
CA ASP A 88 7.14 -13.66 9.49
C ASP A 88 6.80 -14.25 8.11
N LYS A 89 7.78 -14.12 7.23
CA LYS A 89 7.93 -14.57 5.83
C LYS A 89 7.60 -16.05 5.61
N GLU A 90 6.42 -16.48 6.00
CA GLU A 90 6.03 -17.85 5.71
C GLU A 90 5.51 -17.99 4.27
N SER A 91 5.53 -19.20 3.80
CA SER A 91 5.07 -19.60 2.48
C SER A 91 3.67 -19.05 2.15
N ASP A 92 3.50 -18.58 0.92
CA ASP A 92 2.23 -18.13 0.35
C ASP A 92 1.25 -19.30 0.10
N ASP A 93 1.57 -20.49 0.57
CA ASP A 93 0.77 -21.69 0.41
C ASP A 93 -0.63 -21.52 0.98
N GLY A 94 -1.63 -21.75 0.15
CA GLY A 94 -3.03 -21.61 0.50
C GLY A 94 -3.56 -20.19 0.47
N ALA A 95 -2.81 -19.21 -0.01
CA ALA A 95 -3.31 -17.87 -0.28
C ALA A 95 -4.22 -17.89 -1.51
N ILE A 96 -5.41 -17.30 -1.39
CA ILE A 96 -6.40 -17.20 -2.47
C ILE A 96 -6.51 -15.74 -2.89
N GLU A 97 -6.11 -15.43 -4.13
CA GLU A 97 -6.22 -14.09 -4.68
C GLU A 97 -7.69 -13.67 -4.79
N SER A 98 -8.02 -12.52 -4.20
CA SER A 98 -9.37 -11.95 -4.24
C SER A 98 -9.50 -10.84 -5.26
N SER A 99 -8.47 -9.99 -5.40
CA SER A 99 -8.47 -8.90 -6.37
C SER A 99 -7.07 -8.46 -6.76
N PHE A 100 -6.97 -7.85 -7.92
CA PHE A 100 -5.74 -7.25 -8.43
C PHE A 100 -6.02 -5.80 -8.87
N VAL A 101 -5.44 -4.84 -8.15
CA VAL A 101 -5.51 -3.42 -8.50
C VAL A 101 -4.30 -3.05 -9.33
N ARG A 102 -4.52 -2.82 -10.63
CA ARG A 102 -3.47 -2.52 -11.58
C ARG A 102 -2.85 -1.15 -11.34
N PHE A 103 -1.55 -1.06 -11.57
CA PHE A 103 -0.77 0.15 -11.39
C PHE A 103 -1.11 1.18 -12.48
N LYS A 104 -1.87 2.19 -12.09
CA LYS A 104 -2.22 3.34 -12.92
C LYS A 104 -1.77 4.61 -12.21
N GLN A 105 -0.99 5.44 -12.89
CA GLN A 105 -0.51 6.72 -12.34
C GLN A 105 -1.66 7.56 -11.76
N ASN A 106 -1.44 8.18 -10.63
CA ASN A 106 -2.39 8.99 -9.86
C ASN A 106 -3.60 8.21 -9.28
N ARG A 107 -3.56 6.88 -9.30
CA ARG A 107 -4.56 6.07 -8.58
C ARG A 107 -4.21 6.03 -7.09
N ILE A 108 -5.22 6.27 -6.26
CA ILE A 108 -5.15 5.94 -4.83
C ILE A 108 -5.93 4.64 -4.58
N VAL A 109 -5.35 3.78 -3.77
CA VAL A 109 -5.96 2.53 -3.29
C VAL A 109 -6.04 2.61 -1.78
N ILE A 110 -7.23 2.48 -1.22
CA ILE A 110 -7.48 2.52 0.22
C ILE A 110 -8.06 1.19 0.64
N PHE A 111 -7.54 0.58 1.69
CA PHE A 111 -7.94 -0.76 2.11
C PHE A 111 -7.75 -0.98 3.61
N ASP A 112 -8.51 -1.92 4.15
CA ASP A 112 -8.31 -2.44 5.49
C ASP A 112 -6.96 -3.15 5.57
N SER A 113 -6.13 -2.77 6.52
CA SER A 113 -4.75 -3.27 6.63
C SER A 113 -4.66 -4.76 7.00
N LEU A 114 -5.73 -5.34 7.53
CA LEU A 114 -5.84 -6.78 7.79
C LEU A 114 -6.08 -7.61 6.52
N ILE A 115 -6.40 -6.98 5.39
CA ILE A 115 -6.48 -7.69 4.11
C ILE A 115 -5.06 -8.05 3.66
N PRO A 116 -4.74 -9.35 3.52
CA PRO A 116 -3.43 -9.77 3.06
C PRO A 116 -3.16 -9.25 1.65
N HIS A 117 -1.99 -8.70 1.42
CA HIS A 117 -1.65 -8.08 0.15
C HIS A 117 -0.14 -8.14 -0.14
N MET A 118 0.21 -7.92 -1.40
CA MET A 118 1.59 -7.72 -1.83
C MET A 118 1.69 -6.86 -3.09
N ALA A 119 2.81 -6.18 -3.25
CA ALA A 119 3.17 -5.60 -4.53
C ALA A 119 3.40 -6.70 -5.56
N TRP A 120 2.88 -6.54 -6.76
CA TRP A 120 2.96 -7.55 -7.80
C TRP A 120 3.65 -7.00 -9.05
N ASN A 121 4.58 -7.80 -9.58
CA ASN A 121 5.31 -7.50 -10.79
C ASN A 121 5.97 -6.12 -10.75
N ASN A 122 6.82 -5.92 -9.74
CA ASN A 122 7.64 -4.72 -9.67
C ASN A 122 8.53 -4.64 -10.90
N HIS A 123 8.78 -3.43 -11.37
CA HIS A 123 9.44 -3.18 -12.64
C HIS A 123 10.48 -2.06 -12.52
N GLY A 124 11.27 -1.91 -13.59
CA GLY A 124 12.30 -0.89 -13.68
C GLY A 124 13.56 -1.23 -12.89
N GLU A 125 14.54 -0.36 -12.99
CA GLU A 125 15.85 -0.51 -12.35
C GLU A 125 16.14 0.58 -11.30
N ASP A 126 15.57 1.77 -11.50
CA ASP A 126 15.82 2.92 -10.63
C ASP A 126 14.61 3.89 -10.56
N LEU A 127 14.84 5.10 -10.09
CA LEU A 127 13.79 6.11 -9.90
C LEU A 127 13.16 6.56 -11.23
N SER A 128 13.86 6.44 -12.35
CA SER A 128 13.38 6.92 -13.65
C SER A 128 12.32 6.00 -14.27
N ASP A 129 12.36 4.71 -13.95
CA ASP A 129 11.50 3.69 -14.58
C ASP A 129 10.88 2.70 -13.58
N GLY A 130 11.24 2.79 -12.31
CA GLY A 130 10.76 1.91 -11.26
C GLY A 130 9.35 2.23 -10.75
N ARG A 131 8.80 1.32 -9.98
CA ARG A 131 7.49 1.44 -9.35
C ARG A 131 7.59 2.33 -8.11
N LEU A 132 7.19 3.60 -8.25
CA LEU A 132 7.18 4.57 -7.15
C LEU A 132 5.77 4.72 -6.57
N THR A 133 5.66 4.61 -5.27
CA THR A 133 4.40 4.79 -4.52
C THR A 133 4.59 5.71 -3.32
N ILE A 134 3.50 6.35 -2.88
CA ILE A 134 3.38 6.80 -1.49
C ILE A 134 2.59 5.73 -0.75
N ASN A 135 3.13 5.29 0.37
CA ASN A 135 2.48 4.34 1.27
C ASN A 135 2.05 5.08 2.55
N GLY A 136 0.81 4.93 2.93
CA GLY A 136 0.25 5.48 4.16
C GLY A 136 -0.30 4.39 5.06
N PHE A 137 0.02 4.50 6.36
CA PHE A 137 -0.43 3.59 7.42
C PHE A 137 -1.19 4.43 8.42
N CYS A 138 -2.43 4.07 8.69
CA CYS A 138 -3.39 4.93 9.36
C CYS A 138 -4.04 4.21 10.54
N ASP A 139 -4.08 4.90 11.67
CA ASP A 139 -4.72 4.41 12.90
C ASP A 139 -5.78 5.39 13.36
N TYR A 140 -6.91 4.86 13.84
CA TYR A 140 -7.91 5.66 14.55
C TYR A 140 -7.41 6.02 15.94
N ILE A 141 -7.74 7.21 16.35
CA ILE A 141 -7.45 7.67 17.71
C ILE A 141 -8.57 7.25 18.68
#